data_aac957920dc84c4f7bf2444927084548
#
_entry.id   aac957920dc84c4f7bf2444927084548
#
_cell.length_a   1.000
_cell.length_b   1.000
_cell.length_c   1.000
_cell.angle_alpha   90.00
_cell.angle_beta   90.00
_cell.angle_gamma   90.00
#
_symmetry.space_group_name_H-M   'P 1'
#
loop_
_entity.id
_entity.type
_entity.pdbx_description
1 polymer ?
#
loop_
_entity_poly.entity_id
_entity_poly.type
_entity_poly.pdbx_seq_one_letter_code
_entity_poly.pdbx_strand_id
1 'polypeptide(L)'
;MKLLLIIEKSKGKLWGRVNYKDDLISEFATSVDALEKKMRKLLKDFHQLPNIEFEHSYDLTVFFEEYDFLKQSKIAELAGMNPGLLRQYASGVKHPSPAQAKKIEKAVHDLAKELKAVSIYAEA
;
A
#
# COMPACT_ATOMS: atom_id res chain seq x y z
N MET A 1 -19.28 3.71 3.01
CA MET A 1 -18.90 3.03 1.75
C MET A 1 -17.39 2.88 1.69
N LYS A 2 -16.92 1.71 1.33
CA LYS A 2 -15.50 1.42 1.13
C LYS A 2 -15.17 1.40 -0.34
N LEU A 3 -14.12 2.11 -0.73
CA LEU A 3 -13.61 2.10 -2.10
C LEU A 3 -12.14 1.73 -2.10
N LEU A 4 -11.71 0.98 -3.10
CA LEU A 4 -10.31 0.62 -3.27
C LEU A 4 -9.55 1.80 -3.86
N LEU A 5 -8.56 2.28 -3.12
CA LEU A 5 -7.63 3.31 -3.57
C LEU A 5 -6.29 2.64 -3.89
N ILE A 6 -5.95 2.63 -5.16
CA ILE A 6 -4.68 2.09 -5.63
C ILE A 6 -3.66 3.24 -5.64
N ILE A 7 -2.54 3.05 -4.94
CA ILE A 7 -1.52 4.09 -4.77
C ILE A 7 -0.23 3.61 -5.39
N GLU A 8 0.28 4.39 -6.34
CA GLU A 8 1.49 4.10 -7.08
C GLU A 8 2.42 5.31 -7.06
N LYS A 9 3.71 5.09 -7.20
CA LYS A 9 4.68 6.17 -7.31
C LYS A 9 5.15 6.28 -8.74
N SER A 10 5.13 7.50 -9.27
CA SER A 10 5.63 7.79 -10.60
C SER A 10 6.19 9.20 -10.64
N LYS A 11 7.42 9.34 -11.16
CA LYS A 11 8.09 10.64 -11.33
C LYS A 11 8.12 11.47 -10.05
N GLY A 12 8.38 10.82 -8.92
CA GLY A 12 8.48 11.50 -7.61
C GLY A 12 7.15 11.90 -6.98
N LYS A 13 6.02 11.52 -7.57
CA LYS A 13 4.69 11.85 -7.07
C LYS A 13 3.93 10.59 -6.71
N LEU A 14 3.04 10.69 -5.74
CA LEU A 14 2.09 9.64 -5.41
C LEU A 14 0.84 9.82 -6.27
N TRP A 15 0.52 8.79 -7.02
CA TRP A 15 -0.68 8.75 -7.86
C TRP A 15 -1.68 7.80 -7.22
N GLY A 16 -2.91 8.26 -7.10
CA GLY A 16 -4.00 7.45 -6.62
C GLY A 16 -5.07 7.32 -7.68
N ARG A 17 -5.72 6.15 -7.72
CA ARG A 17 -6.86 5.93 -8.61
C ARG A 17 -7.93 5.13 -7.92
N VAL A 18 -9.17 5.48 -8.25
CA VAL A 18 -10.37 4.80 -7.78
C VAL A 18 -11.26 4.57 -8.99
N ASN A 19 -11.76 3.35 -9.13
CA ASN A 19 -12.82 3.06 -10.09
C ASN A 19 -14.16 3.14 -9.35
N TYR A 20 -15.03 4.03 -9.80
CA TYR A 20 -16.38 4.13 -9.26
C TYR A 20 -17.39 4.14 -10.39
N LYS A 21 -18.25 3.12 -10.43
CA LYS A 21 -19.14 2.87 -11.56
C LYS A 21 -18.27 2.75 -12.83
N ASP A 22 -18.55 3.52 -13.86
CA ASP A 22 -17.80 3.48 -15.11
C ASP A 22 -16.68 4.54 -15.18
N ASP A 23 -16.45 5.27 -14.08
CA ASP A 23 -15.45 6.33 -14.03
C ASP A 23 -14.15 5.86 -13.39
N LEU A 24 -13.04 6.19 -14.03
CA LEU A 24 -11.72 6.11 -13.43
C LEU A 24 -11.33 7.49 -12.95
N ILE A 25 -11.15 7.63 -11.64
CA ILE A 25 -10.78 8.91 -11.02
C ILE A 25 -9.33 8.80 -10.57
N SER A 26 -8.47 9.70 -11.05
CA SER A 26 -7.06 9.74 -10.65
C SER A 26 -6.70 11.11 -10.14
N GLU A 27 -5.77 11.13 -9.21
CA GLU A 27 -5.21 12.35 -8.64
C GLU A 27 -3.79 12.08 -8.19
N PHE A 28 -3.01 13.13 -7.96
CA PHE A 28 -1.67 12.98 -7.41
C PHE A 28 -1.44 13.96 -6.25
N ALA A 29 -0.51 13.60 -5.38
CA ALA A 29 -0.15 14.41 -4.22
C ALA A 29 1.24 14.05 -3.73
N THR A 30 1.71 14.75 -2.70
CA THR A 30 3.01 14.51 -2.09
C THR A 30 2.95 13.55 -0.90
N SER A 31 1.77 13.27 -0.38
CA SER A 31 1.56 12.33 0.73
C SER A 31 0.26 11.57 0.54
N VAL A 32 0.15 10.44 1.24
CA VAL A 32 -1.08 9.62 1.21
C VAL A 32 -2.25 10.41 1.78
N ASP A 33 -2.04 11.12 2.89
CA ASP A 33 -3.10 11.96 3.49
C ASP A 33 -3.62 13.02 2.54
N ALA A 34 -2.73 13.73 1.87
CA ALA A 34 -3.11 14.74 0.89
C ALA A 34 -3.84 14.12 -0.31
N LEU A 35 -3.37 12.95 -0.75
CA LEU A 35 -4.00 12.20 -1.84
C LEU A 35 -5.44 11.80 -1.48
N GLU A 36 -5.65 11.27 -0.29
CA GLU A 36 -6.98 10.89 0.17
C GLU A 36 -7.93 12.07 0.27
N LYS A 37 -7.44 13.21 0.76
CA LYS A 37 -8.26 14.44 0.84
C LYS A 37 -8.70 14.90 -0.54
N LYS A 38 -7.79 14.92 -1.50
CA LYS A 38 -8.11 15.27 -2.89
C LYS A 38 -9.11 14.30 -3.49
N MET A 39 -8.91 13.00 -3.26
CA MET A 39 -9.78 11.97 -3.81
C MET A 39 -11.19 12.06 -3.22
N ARG A 40 -11.31 12.27 -1.89
CA ARG A 40 -12.61 12.46 -1.25
C ARG A 40 -13.36 13.66 -1.82
N LYS A 41 -12.63 14.76 -2.07
CA LYS A 41 -13.22 15.96 -2.66
C LYS A 41 -13.76 15.68 -4.05
N LEU A 42 -13.00 15.00 -4.90
CA LEU A 42 -13.44 14.64 -6.25
C LEU A 42 -14.66 13.73 -6.22
N LEU A 43 -14.67 12.72 -5.35
CA LEU A 43 -15.80 11.81 -5.23
C LEU A 43 -17.05 12.50 -4.70
N LYS A 44 -16.89 13.45 -3.79
CA LYS A 44 -18.00 14.26 -3.30
C LYS A 44 -18.55 15.19 -4.39
N ASP A 45 -17.67 15.88 -5.09
CA ASP A 45 -18.06 16.88 -6.08
C ASP A 45 -18.71 16.26 -7.32
N PHE A 46 -18.19 15.12 -7.80
CA PHE A 46 -18.65 14.50 -9.04
C PHE A 46 -19.63 13.35 -8.86
N HIS A 47 -19.64 12.69 -7.72
CA HIS A 47 -20.49 11.54 -7.46
C HIS A 47 -21.34 11.67 -6.18
N GLN A 48 -21.26 12.81 -5.51
CA GLN A 48 -22.01 13.11 -4.28
C GLN A 48 -21.85 12.04 -3.21
N LEU A 49 -20.63 11.48 -3.09
CA LEU A 49 -20.33 10.45 -2.10
C LEU A 49 -19.75 11.07 -0.82
N PRO A 50 -20.51 11.08 0.29
CA PRO A 50 -19.99 11.48 1.59
C PRO A 50 -19.37 10.30 2.31
N ASN A 51 -18.51 10.57 3.27
CA ASN A 51 -18.02 9.59 4.24
C ASN A 51 -17.44 8.31 3.60
N ILE A 52 -16.47 8.49 2.72
CA ILE A 52 -15.79 7.37 2.07
C ILE A 52 -14.65 6.91 2.94
N GLU A 53 -14.57 5.59 3.18
CA GLU A 53 -13.39 4.91 3.70
C GLU A 53 -12.64 4.29 2.53
N PHE A 54 -11.32 4.45 2.54
CA PHE A 54 -10.49 3.82 1.52
C PHE A 54 -9.86 2.53 2.03
N GLU A 55 -9.98 1.50 1.22
CA GLU A 55 -9.16 0.31 1.32
C GLU A 55 -7.94 0.55 0.42
N HIS A 56 -6.73 0.37 0.97
CA HIS A 56 -5.51 0.73 0.26
C HIS A 56 -4.88 -0.46 -0.45
N SER A 57 -4.44 -0.24 -1.69
CA SER A 57 -3.58 -1.16 -2.40
C SER A 57 -2.36 -0.37 -2.88
N TYR A 58 -1.18 -0.77 -2.43
CA TYR A 58 0.07 -0.05 -2.71
C TYR A 58 0.91 -0.78 -3.73
N ASP A 59 1.59 -0.03 -4.61
CA ASP A 59 2.75 -0.63 -5.24
C ASP A 59 3.84 -0.82 -4.17
N LEU A 60 4.81 -1.68 -4.44
CA LEU A 60 5.80 -2.03 -3.42
C LEU A 60 6.75 -0.89 -3.08
N THR A 61 6.99 0.02 -4.02
CA THR A 61 7.82 1.20 -3.73
C THR A 61 7.16 2.07 -2.67
N VAL A 62 5.87 2.38 -2.85
CA VAL A 62 5.11 3.17 -1.87
C VAL A 62 4.96 2.41 -0.56
N PHE A 63 4.66 1.11 -0.62
CA PHE A 63 4.49 0.31 0.59
C PHE A 63 5.73 0.36 1.48
N PHE A 64 6.92 0.13 0.92
CA PHE A 64 8.15 0.14 1.71
C PHE A 64 8.62 1.54 2.11
N GLU A 65 8.12 2.59 1.49
CA GLU A 65 8.33 3.97 1.97
C GLU A 65 7.41 4.30 3.14
N GLU A 66 6.13 3.94 3.04
CA GLU A 66 5.15 4.19 4.11
C GLU A 66 5.42 3.34 5.35
N TYR A 67 5.91 2.12 5.16
CA TYR A 67 6.21 1.17 6.23
C TYR A 67 7.71 0.89 6.28
N ASP A 68 8.51 1.94 6.29
CA ASP A 68 9.97 1.89 6.22
C ASP A 68 10.63 1.25 7.45
N PHE A 69 9.90 1.08 8.54
CA PHE A 69 10.36 0.36 9.71
C PHE A 69 10.34 -1.16 9.53
N LEU A 70 9.75 -1.67 8.46
CA LEU A 70 9.77 -3.10 8.16
C LEU A 70 11.10 -3.49 7.52
N LYS A 71 11.69 -4.57 8.04
CA LYS A 71 12.96 -5.09 7.50
C LYS A 71 12.70 -5.88 6.24
N GLN A 72 13.14 -5.37 5.10
CA GLN A 72 12.90 -6.00 3.79
C GLN A 72 13.45 -7.42 3.71
N SER A 73 14.64 -7.67 4.27
CA SER A 73 15.22 -9.02 4.25
C SER A 73 14.36 -10.03 5.00
N LYS A 74 13.68 -9.62 6.06
CA LYS A 74 12.76 -10.49 6.80
C LYS A 74 11.49 -10.78 6.01
N ILE A 75 10.96 -9.77 5.34
CA ILE A 75 9.80 -9.95 4.47
C ILE A 75 10.14 -10.92 3.33
N ALA A 76 11.32 -10.75 2.72
CA ALA A 76 11.77 -11.66 1.66
C ALA A 76 11.88 -13.12 2.16
N GLU A 77 12.47 -13.30 3.34
CA GLU A 77 12.57 -14.63 3.96
C GLU A 77 11.18 -15.25 4.16
N LEU A 78 10.24 -14.52 4.72
CA LEU A 78 8.87 -14.99 4.94
C LEU A 78 8.14 -15.30 3.63
N ALA A 79 8.43 -14.55 2.57
CA ALA A 79 7.84 -14.76 1.25
C ALA A 79 8.52 -15.87 0.45
N GLY A 80 9.62 -16.43 0.95
CA GLY A 80 10.41 -17.42 0.21
C GLY A 80 11.06 -16.82 -1.04
N MET A 81 11.51 -15.58 -0.95
CA MET A 81 11.99 -14.79 -2.09
C MET A 81 13.43 -14.35 -1.85
N ASN A 82 14.20 -14.19 -2.94
CA ASN A 82 15.53 -13.64 -2.88
C ASN A 82 15.50 -12.18 -2.36
N PRO A 83 16.27 -11.84 -1.32
CA PRO A 83 16.28 -10.47 -0.77
C PRO A 83 16.69 -9.40 -1.78
N GLY A 84 17.58 -9.73 -2.71
CA GLY A 84 17.98 -8.80 -3.78
C GLY A 84 16.84 -8.47 -4.73
N LEU A 85 16.02 -9.46 -5.04
CA LEU A 85 14.84 -9.25 -5.88
C LEU A 85 13.82 -8.36 -5.16
N LEU A 86 13.59 -8.59 -3.88
CA LEU A 86 12.66 -7.74 -3.12
C LEU A 86 13.16 -6.30 -3.05
N ARG A 87 14.47 -6.08 -2.88
CA ARG A 87 15.04 -4.73 -2.92
C ARG A 87 14.81 -4.04 -4.26
N GLN A 88 14.87 -4.79 -5.37
CA GLN A 88 14.58 -4.23 -6.70
C GLN A 88 13.12 -3.83 -6.83
N TYR A 89 12.20 -4.59 -6.27
CA TYR A 89 10.79 -4.22 -6.22
C TYR A 89 10.56 -2.98 -5.34
N ALA A 90 11.20 -2.94 -4.18
CA ALA A 90 11.07 -1.81 -3.25
C ALA A 90 11.63 -0.51 -3.83
N SER A 91 12.68 -0.58 -4.64
CA SER A 91 13.29 0.60 -5.27
C SER A 91 12.60 1.00 -6.59
N GLY A 92 11.71 0.17 -7.11
CA GLY A 92 11.02 0.45 -8.37
C GLY A 92 11.80 0.04 -9.62
N VAL A 93 12.98 -0.59 -9.46
CA VAL A 93 13.79 -1.07 -10.58
C VAL A 93 13.09 -2.19 -11.34
N LYS A 94 12.37 -3.04 -10.61
CA LYS A 94 11.54 -4.09 -11.18
C LYS A 94 10.14 -4.03 -10.57
N HIS A 95 9.16 -4.52 -11.31
CA HIS A 95 7.79 -4.65 -10.84
C HIS A 95 7.42 -6.13 -10.67
N PRO A 96 6.79 -6.52 -9.58
CA PRO A 96 6.42 -7.91 -9.38
C PRO A 96 5.27 -8.32 -10.29
N SER A 97 5.24 -9.60 -10.62
CA SER A 97 4.05 -10.21 -11.21
C SER A 97 2.93 -10.27 -10.16
N PRO A 98 1.67 -10.45 -10.55
CA PRO A 98 0.59 -10.66 -9.59
C PRO A 98 0.86 -11.80 -8.61
N ALA A 99 1.47 -12.89 -9.06
CA ALA A 99 1.81 -14.03 -8.21
C ALA A 99 2.86 -13.65 -7.16
N GLN A 100 3.89 -12.89 -7.54
CA GLN A 100 4.93 -12.42 -6.62
C GLN A 100 4.36 -11.40 -5.62
N ALA A 101 3.54 -10.49 -6.09
CA ALA A 101 2.88 -9.51 -5.23
C ALA A 101 2.04 -10.20 -4.14
N LYS A 102 1.32 -11.27 -4.49
CA LYS A 102 0.54 -12.03 -3.53
C LYS A 102 1.40 -12.75 -2.49
N LYS A 103 2.58 -13.24 -2.88
CA LYS A 103 3.52 -13.86 -1.92
C LYS A 103 4.00 -12.83 -0.90
N ILE A 104 4.29 -11.63 -1.34
CA ILE A 104 4.74 -10.55 -0.44
C ILE A 104 3.59 -10.12 0.47
N GLU A 105 2.39 -9.95 -0.06
CA GLU A 105 1.20 -9.62 0.71
C GLU A 105 0.93 -10.66 1.79
N LYS A 106 1.01 -11.94 1.44
CA LYS A 106 0.84 -13.04 2.41
C LYS A 106 1.88 -12.97 3.52
N ALA A 107 3.14 -12.73 3.17
CA ALA A 107 4.22 -12.60 4.15
C ALA A 107 3.95 -11.44 5.13
N VAL A 108 3.48 -10.30 4.62
CA VAL A 108 3.12 -9.14 5.45
C VAL A 108 1.95 -9.48 6.38
N HIS A 109 0.93 -10.16 5.88
CA HIS A 109 -0.23 -10.57 6.69
C HIS A 109 0.15 -11.60 7.75
N ASP A 110 1.02 -12.56 7.43
CA ASP A 110 1.51 -13.54 8.39
C ASP A 110 2.32 -12.87 9.49
N LEU A 111 3.15 -11.88 9.13
CA LEU A 111 3.90 -11.10 10.12
C LEU A 111 2.95 -10.30 11.03
N ALA A 112 1.90 -9.72 10.49
CA ALA A 112 0.90 -9.00 11.27
C ALA A 112 0.23 -9.90 12.29
N LYS A 113 -0.11 -11.14 11.92
CA LYS A 113 -0.65 -12.16 12.82
C LYS A 113 0.31 -12.50 13.95
N GLU A 114 1.56 -12.72 13.59
CA GLU A 114 2.62 -13.04 14.55
C GLU A 114 2.78 -11.90 15.57
N LEU A 115 2.85 -10.67 15.10
CA LEU A 115 2.99 -9.49 15.96
C LEU A 115 1.79 -9.28 16.87
N LYS A 116 0.60 -9.58 16.40
CA LYS A 116 -0.62 -9.47 17.20
C LYS A 116 -0.63 -10.42 18.40
N ALA A 117 0.05 -11.56 18.29
CA ALA A 117 0.13 -12.56 19.35
C ALA A 117 1.21 -12.25 20.39
N VAL A 118 2.07 -11.27 20.14
CA VAL A 118 3.16 -10.90 21.04
C VAL A 118 2.64 -10.05 22.18
N SER A 119 3.05 -10.39 23.39
CA SER A 119 2.85 -9.50 24.55
C SER A 119 4.22 -9.06 25.08
N ILE A 120 4.26 -7.87 25.65
CA ILE A 120 5.50 -7.30 26.17
C ILE A 120 5.47 -7.41 27.69
N TYR A 121 6.49 -8.07 28.24
CA TYR A 121 6.64 -8.22 29.68
C TYR A 121 7.22 -6.95 30.31
N ALA A 122 6.70 -6.59 31.47
CA ALA A 122 7.28 -5.59 32.31
C ALA A 122 7.10 -6.00 33.76
N GLU A 123 8.11 -5.76 34.61
CA GLU A 123 7.97 -5.96 36.06
C GLU A 123 7.09 -4.86 36.66
N ALA A 124 6.23 -5.30 37.59
CA ALA A 124 5.35 -4.37 38.32
C ALA A 124 6.12 -3.50 39.32
#